data_35820a7009b580c6fb8e2ff6d4a97634
#
_entry.id   35820a7009b580c6fb8e2ff6d4a97634
#
_cell.length_a   1.000
_cell.length_b   1.000
_cell.length_c   1.000
_cell.angle_alpha   90.00
_cell.angle_beta   90.00
_cell.angle_gamma   90.00
#
_symmetry.space_group_name_H-M   'P 1'
#
loop_
_entity.id
_entity.type
_entity.pdbx_description
1 polymer ?
#
loop_
_entity_poly.entity_id
_entity_poly.type
_entity_poly.pdbx_seq_one_letter_code
_entity_poly.pdbx_strand_id
1 'polypeptide(L)'
;MFYTRGIELLSAATSIFPVIVSSLFPMSYVSLSFMIHCPFKILYHVNNAYSPNMYRSEIIYKKYKSFLHVGLSILFYSWESKISFLNILFHALSVSVIRKCEPLKNDDDRMKIDTLGYIGIFASTIGLYSINKIHYVLSLYFYFISNTIHQTGLYDGLTNSIVNLLLITPQYLLLLGYETNKQHT
;
A
#
# COMPACT_ATOMS: atom_id res chain seq x y z
N MET A 1 20.11 -19.79 4.29
CA MET A 1 18.77 -20.07 4.82
C MET A 1 18.39 -19.17 6.01
N PHE A 2 19.22 -18.99 7.03
CA PHE A 2 18.90 -18.08 8.17
C PHE A 2 18.79 -16.61 7.81
N TYR A 3 19.64 -16.12 6.91
CA TYR A 3 19.63 -14.72 6.47
C TYR A 3 18.33 -14.32 5.79
N THR A 4 17.85 -15.12 4.85
CA THR A 4 16.59 -14.88 4.12
C THR A 4 15.37 -14.89 5.07
N ARG A 5 15.35 -15.79 6.07
CA ARG A 5 14.29 -15.85 7.08
C ARG A 5 14.25 -14.58 7.94
N GLY A 6 15.41 -14.11 8.41
CA GLY A 6 15.49 -12.89 9.22
C GLY A 6 14.98 -11.66 8.48
N ILE A 7 15.32 -11.54 7.20
CA ILE A 7 14.87 -10.45 6.33
C ILE A 7 13.35 -10.48 6.11
N GLU A 8 12.77 -11.65 5.86
CA GLU A 8 11.31 -11.78 5.71
C GLU A 8 10.57 -11.44 7.00
N LEU A 9 11.09 -11.84 8.16
CA LEU A 9 10.52 -11.45 9.45
C LEU A 9 10.63 -9.95 9.72
N LEU A 10 11.73 -9.31 9.31
CA LEU A 10 11.87 -7.86 9.38
C LEU A 10 10.85 -7.17 8.47
N SER A 11 10.63 -7.69 7.27
CA SER A 11 9.60 -7.18 6.35
C SER A 11 8.19 -7.37 6.92
N ALA A 12 7.92 -8.48 7.59
CA ALA A 12 6.66 -8.69 8.31
C ALA A 12 6.47 -7.68 9.44
N ALA A 13 7.51 -7.49 10.28
CA ALA A 13 7.47 -6.54 11.39
C ALA A 13 7.27 -5.10 10.93
N THR A 14 8.01 -4.67 9.91
CA THR A 14 7.87 -3.30 9.36
C THR A 14 6.54 -3.08 8.62
N SER A 15 5.86 -4.13 8.20
CA SER A 15 4.53 -4.04 7.57
C SER A 15 3.42 -3.59 8.53
N ILE A 16 3.68 -3.52 9.85
CA ILE A 16 2.72 -3.02 10.84
C ILE A 16 2.67 -1.48 10.90
N PHE A 17 3.66 -0.78 10.35
CA PHE A 17 3.73 0.68 10.46
C PHE A 17 2.50 1.43 9.94
N PRO A 18 1.82 1.04 8.85
CA PRO A 18 0.57 1.68 8.46
C PRO A 18 -0.49 1.68 9.56
N VAL A 19 -0.55 0.61 10.36
CA VAL A 19 -1.47 0.53 11.51
C VAL A 19 -1.02 1.47 12.63
N ILE A 20 0.27 1.48 12.96
CA ILE A 20 0.83 2.36 13.99
C ILE A 20 0.59 3.83 13.62
N VAL A 21 0.93 4.23 12.40
CA VAL A 21 0.73 5.60 11.93
C VAL A 21 -0.74 5.99 11.97
N SER A 22 -1.63 5.09 11.53
CA SER A 22 -3.06 5.34 11.54
C SER A 22 -3.63 5.46 12.95
N SER A 23 -3.05 4.79 13.95
CA SER A 23 -3.48 4.87 15.35
C SER A 23 -3.11 6.19 16.05
N LEU A 24 -2.21 6.97 15.46
CA LEU A 24 -1.87 8.32 15.95
C LEU A 24 -2.95 9.37 15.63
N PHE A 25 -3.91 9.02 14.79
CA PHE A 25 -5.00 9.89 14.37
C PHE A 25 -6.36 9.30 14.77
N PRO A 26 -7.41 10.14 14.88
CA PRO A 26 -8.76 9.65 15.09
C PRO A 26 -9.17 8.62 14.02
N MET A 27 -9.92 7.60 14.43
CA MET A 27 -10.40 6.59 13.49
C MET A 27 -11.26 7.22 12.39
N SER A 28 -10.83 7.07 11.16
CA SER A 28 -11.47 7.63 9.98
C SER A 28 -11.42 6.62 8.82
N TYR A 29 -12.16 6.89 7.75
CA TYR A 29 -12.03 6.09 6.53
C TYR A 29 -10.62 6.15 5.93
N VAL A 30 -9.92 7.28 6.10
CA VAL A 30 -8.53 7.43 5.69
C VAL A 30 -7.63 6.49 6.49
N SER A 31 -7.77 6.46 7.83
CA SER A 31 -7.02 5.53 8.69
C SER A 31 -7.32 4.07 8.32
N LEU A 32 -8.60 3.72 8.16
CA LEU A 32 -9.01 2.37 7.80
C LEU A 32 -8.41 1.92 6.46
N SER A 33 -8.32 2.82 5.47
CA SER A 33 -7.79 2.51 4.15
C SER A 33 -6.33 2.02 4.21
N PHE A 34 -5.52 2.58 5.11
CA PHE A 34 -4.13 2.17 5.29
C PHE A 34 -3.98 0.85 6.06
N MET A 35 -4.95 0.51 6.91
CA MET A 35 -4.86 -0.69 7.75
C MET A 35 -5.34 -1.97 7.06
N ILE A 36 -6.28 -1.87 6.13
CA ILE A 36 -7.06 -3.02 5.62
C ILE A 36 -6.20 -4.10 4.94
N HIS A 37 -5.08 -3.73 4.32
CA HIS A 37 -4.20 -4.68 3.63
C HIS A 37 -3.09 -5.26 4.51
N CYS A 38 -2.80 -4.64 5.66
CA CYS A 38 -1.67 -5.00 6.52
C CYS A 38 -1.65 -6.46 6.99
N PRO A 39 -2.77 -7.06 7.44
CA PRO A 39 -2.78 -8.46 7.86
C PRO A 39 -2.30 -9.41 6.78
N PHE A 40 -2.70 -9.20 5.54
CA PHE A 40 -2.30 -10.05 4.42
C PHE A 40 -0.85 -9.82 4.01
N LYS A 41 -0.35 -8.59 4.12
CA LYS A 41 1.06 -8.28 3.90
C LYS A 41 1.96 -8.97 4.93
N ILE A 42 1.59 -8.91 6.20
CA ILE A 42 2.30 -9.60 7.29
C ILE A 42 2.29 -11.11 7.05
N LEU A 43 1.12 -11.69 6.77
CA LEU A 43 0.97 -13.12 6.51
C LEU A 43 1.81 -13.59 5.31
N TYR A 44 1.95 -12.76 4.27
CA TYR A 44 2.81 -13.06 3.12
C TYR A 44 4.27 -13.25 3.56
N HIS A 45 4.83 -12.29 4.28
CA HIS A 45 6.21 -12.34 4.74
C HIS A 45 6.44 -13.44 5.78
N VAL A 46 5.50 -13.66 6.71
CA VAL A 46 5.56 -14.77 7.67
C VAL A 46 5.55 -16.12 6.95
N ASN A 47 4.68 -16.31 5.96
CA ASN A 47 4.68 -17.55 5.18
C ASN A 47 6.02 -17.78 4.47
N ASN A 48 6.61 -16.75 3.88
CA ASN A 48 7.91 -16.85 3.20
C ASN A 48 9.04 -17.17 4.18
N ALA A 49 8.96 -16.66 5.43
CA ALA A 49 9.98 -16.91 6.45
C ALA A 49 9.96 -18.35 7.01
N TYR A 50 8.78 -18.92 7.21
CA TYR A 50 8.64 -20.19 7.94
C TYR A 50 8.30 -21.39 7.07
N SER A 51 7.52 -21.19 6.03
CA SER A 51 7.06 -22.28 5.16
C SER A 51 6.87 -21.73 3.75
N PRO A 52 7.97 -21.57 2.98
CA PRO A 52 7.93 -20.93 1.67
C PRO A 52 7.22 -21.84 0.65
N ASN A 53 5.92 -22.02 0.83
CA ASN A 53 5.05 -22.65 -0.13
C ASN A 53 4.65 -21.61 -1.17
N MET A 54 5.19 -21.73 -2.38
CA MET A 54 4.99 -20.76 -3.47
C MET A 54 3.51 -20.55 -3.79
N TYR A 55 2.74 -21.63 -3.87
CA TYR A 55 1.29 -21.54 -4.15
C TYR A 55 0.53 -20.76 -3.06
N ARG A 56 0.85 -21.03 -1.78
CA ARG A 56 0.26 -20.31 -0.66
C ARG A 56 0.68 -18.84 -0.65
N SER A 57 1.96 -18.55 -0.88
CA SER A 57 2.48 -17.19 -0.99
C SER A 57 1.80 -16.42 -2.11
N GLU A 58 1.57 -17.03 -3.26
CA GLU A 58 0.85 -16.42 -4.37
C GLU A 58 -0.58 -16.03 -3.97
N ILE A 59 -1.32 -16.93 -3.34
CA ILE A 59 -2.68 -16.65 -2.89
C ILE A 59 -2.70 -15.50 -1.89
N ILE A 60 -1.79 -15.50 -0.90
CA ILE A 60 -1.71 -14.45 0.11
C ILE A 60 -1.33 -13.11 -0.54
N TYR A 61 -0.38 -13.11 -1.48
CA TYR A 61 0.03 -11.92 -2.22
C TYR A 61 -1.14 -11.32 -3.02
N LYS A 62 -1.88 -12.13 -3.75
CA LYS A 62 -3.08 -11.68 -4.48
C LYS A 62 -4.14 -11.10 -3.56
N LYS A 63 -4.35 -11.69 -2.38
CA LYS A 63 -5.24 -11.15 -1.34
C LYS A 63 -4.73 -9.80 -0.84
N TYR A 64 -3.46 -9.71 -0.46
CA TYR A 64 -2.83 -8.47 -0.02
C TYR A 64 -3.05 -7.33 -1.02
N LYS A 65 -2.71 -7.56 -2.29
CA LYS A 65 -2.86 -6.55 -3.35
C LYS A 65 -4.33 -6.20 -3.63
N SER A 66 -5.23 -7.18 -3.58
CA SER A 66 -6.67 -6.93 -3.72
C SER A 66 -7.21 -6.06 -2.58
N PHE A 67 -6.83 -6.32 -1.33
CA PHE A 67 -7.25 -5.51 -0.19
C PHE A 67 -6.59 -4.12 -0.18
N LEU A 68 -5.39 -3.98 -0.74
CA LEU A 68 -4.81 -2.66 -1.00
C LEU A 68 -5.73 -1.82 -1.90
N HIS A 69 -6.22 -2.37 -3.01
CA HIS A 69 -7.15 -1.67 -3.90
C HIS A 69 -8.51 -1.38 -3.24
N VAL A 70 -9.01 -2.26 -2.38
CA VAL A 70 -10.20 -1.96 -1.57
C VAL A 70 -9.94 -0.76 -0.64
N GLY A 71 -8.80 -0.74 0.05
CA GLY A 71 -8.40 0.40 0.88
C GLY A 71 -8.29 1.70 0.08
N LEU A 72 -7.68 1.66 -1.10
CA LEU A 72 -7.56 2.81 -1.98
C LEU A 72 -8.94 3.34 -2.46
N SER A 73 -9.91 2.45 -2.70
CA SER A 73 -11.29 2.87 -3.01
C SER A 73 -11.93 3.60 -1.83
N ILE A 74 -11.72 3.11 -0.61
CA ILE A 74 -12.21 3.75 0.63
C ILE A 74 -11.55 5.12 0.80
N LEU A 75 -10.23 5.20 0.55
CA LEU A 75 -9.48 6.44 0.62
C LEU A 75 -10.02 7.51 -0.34
N PHE A 76 -10.26 7.13 -1.58
CA PHE A 76 -10.86 8.02 -2.58
C PHE A 76 -12.23 8.55 -2.12
N TYR A 77 -13.10 7.64 -1.67
CA TYR A 77 -14.43 8.00 -1.16
C TYR A 77 -14.36 9.01 0.00
N SER A 78 -13.37 8.88 0.89
CA SER A 78 -13.20 9.75 2.04
C SER A 78 -12.94 11.22 1.67
N TRP A 79 -12.37 11.47 0.50
CA TRP A 79 -11.99 12.83 0.07
C TRP A 79 -12.95 13.47 -0.90
N GLU A 80 -13.52 12.69 -1.79
CA GLU A 80 -14.39 13.22 -2.85
C GLU A 80 -15.84 13.45 -2.39
N SER A 81 -16.24 12.92 -1.23
CA SER A 81 -17.63 12.93 -0.74
C SER A 81 -18.69 12.42 -1.73
N LYS A 82 -18.30 12.09 -2.95
CA LYS A 82 -19.11 11.51 -4.00
C LYS A 82 -18.44 10.27 -4.55
N ILE A 83 -19.20 9.19 -4.71
CA ILE A 83 -18.71 7.96 -5.31
C ILE A 83 -18.43 8.24 -6.79
N SER A 84 -17.17 8.23 -7.19
CA SER A 84 -16.80 8.22 -8.60
C SER A 84 -16.89 6.79 -9.12
N PHE A 85 -17.85 6.56 -10.01
CA PHE A 85 -18.01 5.26 -10.68
C PHE A 85 -16.71 4.81 -11.37
N LEU A 86 -15.99 5.74 -12.00
CA LEU A 86 -14.71 5.44 -12.68
C LEU A 86 -13.64 4.94 -11.71
N ASN A 87 -13.57 5.50 -10.50
CA ASN A 87 -12.61 5.04 -9.50
C ASN A 87 -12.94 3.63 -9.00
N ILE A 88 -14.22 3.37 -8.70
CA ILE A 88 -14.67 2.04 -8.31
C ILE A 88 -14.40 1.03 -9.43
N LEU A 89 -14.72 1.38 -10.67
CA LEU A 89 -14.48 0.52 -11.82
C LEU A 89 -12.98 0.23 -11.99
N PHE A 90 -12.12 1.23 -11.87
CA PHE A 90 -10.67 1.07 -11.95
C PHE A 90 -10.17 0.07 -10.88
N HIS A 91 -10.57 0.22 -9.61
CA HIS A 91 -10.14 -0.69 -8.56
C HIS A 91 -10.72 -2.09 -8.72
N ALA A 92 -11.97 -2.22 -9.15
CA ALA A 92 -12.57 -3.51 -9.45
C ALA A 92 -11.86 -4.25 -10.59
N LEU A 93 -11.51 -3.55 -11.66
CA LEU A 93 -10.71 -4.08 -12.76
C LEU A 93 -9.30 -4.47 -12.29
N SER A 94 -8.66 -3.64 -11.48
CA SER A 94 -7.34 -3.92 -10.90
C SER A 94 -7.36 -5.20 -10.06
N VAL A 95 -8.36 -5.39 -9.21
CA VAL A 95 -8.54 -6.64 -8.45
C VAL A 95 -8.71 -7.85 -9.37
N SER A 96 -9.46 -7.68 -10.46
CA SER A 96 -9.67 -8.75 -11.44
C SER A 96 -8.37 -9.13 -12.17
N VAL A 97 -7.55 -8.15 -12.54
CA VAL A 97 -6.23 -8.37 -13.13
C VAL A 97 -5.31 -9.08 -12.15
N ILE A 98 -5.23 -8.58 -10.90
CA ILE A 98 -4.40 -9.18 -9.84
C ILE A 98 -4.74 -10.66 -9.63
N ARG A 99 -6.02 -11.01 -9.65
CA ARG A 99 -6.45 -12.40 -9.46
C ARG A 99 -6.04 -13.32 -10.61
N LYS A 100 -5.94 -12.78 -11.84
CA LYS A 100 -5.56 -13.54 -13.03
C LYS A 100 -4.05 -13.68 -13.22
N CYS A 101 -3.25 -12.73 -12.71
CA CYS A 101 -1.80 -12.76 -12.82
C CYS A 101 -1.17 -13.89 -11.97
N GLU A 102 0.00 -14.36 -12.38
CA GLU A 102 0.85 -15.31 -11.64
C GLU A 102 2.11 -14.60 -11.11
N PRO A 103 1.99 -13.74 -10.08
CA PRO A 103 3.04 -12.79 -9.68
C PRO A 103 4.33 -13.44 -9.16
N LEU A 104 4.27 -14.72 -8.77
CA LEU A 104 5.45 -15.46 -8.30
C LEU A 104 6.16 -16.23 -9.40
N LYS A 105 5.54 -16.38 -10.56
CA LYS A 105 6.13 -17.11 -11.71
C LYS A 105 6.60 -16.19 -12.81
N ASN A 106 6.04 -14.98 -12.88
CA ASN A 106 6.30 -14.02 -13.96
C ASN A 106 6.56 -12.63 -13.38
N ASP A 107 7.78 -12.13 -13.60
CA ASP A 107 8.20 -10.80 -13.14
C ASP A 107 7.40 -9.69 -13.84
N ASP A 108 7.01 -9.89 -15.12
CA ASP A 108 6.19 -8.92 -15.85
C ASP A 108 4.81 -8.75 -15.20
N ASP A 109 4.19 -9.83 -14.73
CA ASP A 109 2.90 -9.76 -14.05
C ASP A 109 3.03 -9.10 -12.67
N ARG A 110 4.14 -9.35 -11.97
CA ARG A 110 4.44 -8.67 -10.72
C ARG A 110 4.58 -7.16 -10.94
N MET A 111 5.32 -6.76 -11.97
CA MET A 111 5.51 -5.35 -12.32
C MET A 111 4.17 -4.69 -12.71
N LYS A 112 3.29 -5.37 -13.44
CA LYS A 112 1.93 -4.88 -13.75
C LYS A 112 1.12 -4.65 -12.48
N ILE A 113 1.14 -5.58 -11.53
CA ILE A 113 0.42 -5.46 -10.26
C ILE A 113 0.94 -4.27 -9.46
N ASP A 114 2.25 -4.10 -9.38
CA ASP A 114 2.85 -2.98 -8.65
C ASP A 114 2.53 -1.64 -9.34
N THR A 115 2.59 -1.58 -10.66
CA THR A 115 2.19 -0.39 -11.44
C THR A 115 0.72 -0.02 -11.18
N LEU A 116 -0.18 -0.99 -11.20
CA LEU A 116 -1.59 -0.76 -10.84
C LEU A 116 -1.73 -0.20 -9.42
N GLY A 117 -0.94 -0.69 -8.47
CA GLY A 117 -0.88 -0.18 -7.10
C GLY A 117 -0.49 1.30 -7.06
N TYR A 118 0.55 1.72 -7.77
CA TYR A 118 0.99 3.12 -7.83
C TYR A 118 -0.02 4.03 -8.51
N ILE A 119 -0.60 3.61 -9.63
CA ILE A 119 -1.69 4.35 -10.29
C ILE A 119 -2.88 4.49 -9.33
N GLY A 120 -3.21 3.42 -8.61
CA GLY A 120 -4.27 3.42 -7.60
C GLY A 120 -4.00 4.41 -6.47
N ILE A 121 -2.77 4.45 -5.93
CA ILE A 121 -2.37 5.43 -4.92
C ILE A 121 -2.54 6.85 -5.46
N PHE A 122 -2.00 7.16 -6.64
CA PHE A 122 -2.14 8.48 -7.25
C PHE A 122 -3.60 8.87 -7.44
N ALA A 123 -4.40 8.01 -8.08
CA ALA A 123 -5.81 8.28 -8.36
C ALA A 123 -6.64 8.46 -7.07
N SER A 124 -6.33 7.68 -6.02
CA SER A 124 -7.09 7.70 -4.77
C SER A 124 -6.69 8.83 -3.83
N THR A 125 -5.49 9.39 -3.99
CA THR A 125 -4.99 10.47 -3.13
C THR A 125 -5.16 11.86 -3.73
N ILE A 126 -5.58 11.97 -5.00
CA ILE A 126 -5.71 13.24 -5.72
C ILE A 126 -6.68 14.22 -5.03
N GLY A 127 -7.68 13.70 -4.33
CA GLY A 127 -8.62 14.51 -3.54
C GLY A 127 -7.93 15.39 -2.49
N LEU A 128 -6.80 14.94 -1.93
CA LEU A 128 -6.02 15.73 -0.98
C LEU A 128 -5.43 16.99 -1.64
N TYR A 129 -5.19 17.00 -2.94
CA TYR A 129 -4.69 18.18 -3.64
C TYR A 129 -5.63 19.38 -3.50
N SER A 130 -6.94 19.18 -3.53
CA SER A 130 -7.94 20.22 -3.32
C SER A 130 -8.02 20.69 -1.86
N ILE A 131 -7.65 19.82 -0.92
CA ILE A 131 -7.72 20.06 0.53
C ILE A 131 -6.42 20.71 1.03
N ASN A 132 -5.28 20.08 0.73
CA ASN A 132 -3.96 20.52 1.19
C ASN A 132 -2.86 20.17 0.17
N LYS A 133 -2.56 21.11 -0.72
CA LYS A 133 -1.60 20.95 -1.82
C LYS A 133 -0.20 20.56 -1.35
N ILE A 134 0.26 21.15 -0.24
CA ILE A 134 1.63 20.92 0.25
C ILE A 134 1.77 19.50 0.75
N HIS A 135 0.86 19.03 1.58
CA HIS A 135 0.88 17.66 2.10
C HIS A 135 0.73 16.63 0.97
N TYR A 136 -0.10 16.91 -0.03
CA TYR A 136 -0.27 16.06 -1.19
C TYR A 136 1.04 15.92 -1.99
N VAL A 137 1.65 17.05 -2.37
CA VAL A 137 2.88 17.04 -3.17
C VAL A 137 4.04 16.35 -2.43
N LEU A 138 4.21 16.65 -1.14
CA LEU A 138 5.23 16.00 -0.32
C LEU A 138 4.97 14.50 -0.19
N SER A 139 3.72 14.10 0.00
CA SER A 139 3.35 12.69 0.07
C SER A 139 3.67 11.95 -1.23
N LEU A 140 3.32 12.51 -2.38
CA LEU A 140 3.66 11.93 -3.70
C LEU A 140 5.17 11.83 -3.90
N TYR A 141 5.92 12.84 -3.49
CA TYR A 141 7.38 12.81 -3.57
C TYR A 141 7.99 11.63 -2.80
N PHE A 142 7.55 11.40 -1.56
CA PHE A 142 8.00 10.24 -0.77
C PHE A 142 7.51 8.90 -1.33
N TYR A 143 6.31 8.84 -1.89
CA TYR A 143 5.86 7.64 -2.62
C TYR A 143 6.74 7.36 -3.84
N PHE A 144 7.11 8.38 -4.60
CA PHE A 144 7.99 8.24 -5.75
C PHE A 144 9.38 7.73 -5.36
N ILE A 145 9.98 8.29 -4.30
CA ILE A 145 11.26 7.80 -3.77
C ILE A 145 11.15 6.33 -3.35
N SER A 146 10.10 5.99 -2.60
CA SER A 146 9.87 4.62 -2.14
C SER A 146 9.74 3.65 -3.31
N ASN A 147 9.03 4.05 -4.37
CA ASN A 147 8.89 3.26 -5.59
C ASN A 147 10.25 3.08 -6.32
N THR A 148 11.01 4.14 -6.45
CA THR A 148 12.34 4.08 -7.10
C THR A 148 13.26 3.12 -6.37
N ILE A 149 13.29 3.18 -5.03
CA ILE A 149 14.08 2.25 -4.21
C ILE A 149 13.57 0.82 -4.37
N HIS A 150 12.27 0.60 -4.42
CA HIS A 150 11.69 -0.73 -4.64
C HIS A 150 12.07 -1.32 -6.01
N GLN A 151 12.13 -0.49 -7.05
CA GLN A 151 12.47 -0.93 -8.40
C GLN A 151 13.97 -1.17 -8.61
N THR A 152 14.84 -0.53 -7.84
CA THR A 152 16.30 -0.71 -7.98
C THR A 152 16.77 -2.10 -7.59
N GLY A 153 15.95 -2.89 -6.87
CA GLY A 153 16.20 -4.32 -6.60
C GLY A 153 17.50 -4.63 -5.84
N LEU A 154 18.19 -3.61 -5.33
CA LEU A 154 19.52 -3.74 -4.74
C LEU A 154 19.59 -4.70 -3.54
N TYR A 155 18.44 -4.93 -2.86
CA TYR A 155 18.39 -5.82 -1.68
C TYR A 155 16.97 -6.40 -1.52
N ASP A 156 16.64 -7.52 -2.13
CA ASP A 156 15.27 -8.09 -2.19
C ASP A 156 14.42 -7.94 -0.92
N GLY A 157 14.73 -8.60 0.16
CA GLY A 157 13.94 -8.51 1.40
C GLY A 157 14.25 -7.28 2.25
N LEU A 158 15.49 -6.77 2.25
CA LEU A 158 15.86 -5.56 2.97
C LEU A 158 15.22 -4.34 2.32
N THR A 159 15.15 -4.32 1.00
CA THR A 159 14.46 -3.27 0.23
C THR A 159 13.00 -3.12 0.65
N ASN A 160 12.26 -4.21 0.82
CA ASN A 160 10.89 -4.17 1.30
C ASN A 160 10.76 -3.54 2.69
N SER A 161 11.71 -3.83 3.59
CA SER A 161 11.72 -3.24 4.95
C SER A 161 12.01 -1.75 4.90
N ILE A 162 12.97 -1.32 4.08
CA ILE A 162 13.30 0.10 3.87
C ILE A 162 12.11 0.84 3.27
N VAL A 163 11.47 0.27 2.24
CA VAL A 163 10.26 0.85 1.62
C VAL A 163 9.13 0.98 2.63
N ASN A 164 8.91 -0.02 3.49
CA ASN A 164 7.91 0.07 4.55
C ASN A 164 8.16 1.23 5.52
N LEU A 165 9.43 1.46 5.88
CA LEU A 165 9.83 2.59 6.73
C LEU A 165 9.63 3.93 6.02
N LEU A 166 10.02 4.03 4.76
CA LEU A 166 9.84 5.25 3.96
C LEU A 166 8.37 5.59 3.75
N LEU A 167 7.49 4.59 3.64
CA LEU A 167 6.05 4.79 3.48
C LEU A 167 5.36 5.36 4.74
N ILE A 168 6.02 5.37 5.90
CA ILE A 168 5.51 6.03 7.11
C ILE A 168 5.28 7.52 6.83
N THR A 169 6.25 8.19 6.22
CA THR A 169 6.20 9.64 5.97
C THR A 169 5.01 10.04 5.08
N PRO A 170 4.80 9.45 3.87
CA PRO A 170 3.68 9.84 3.04
C PRO A 170 2.33 9.51 3.67
N GLN A 171 2.20 8.40 4.39
CA GLN A 171 0.97 8.06 5.08
C GLN A 171 0.65 9.06 6.20
N TYR A 172 1.65 9.42 7.00
CA TYR A 172 1.52 10.44 8.03
C TYR A 172 1.09 11.79 7.44
N LEU A 173 1.74 12.22 6.36
CA LEU A 173 1.40 13.47 5.67
C LEU A 173 -0.03 13.46 5.11
N LEU A 174 -0.49 12.33 4.57
CA LEU A 174 -1.86 12.20 4.08
C LEU A 174 -2.87 12.33 5.22
N LEU A 175 -2.64 11.65 6.34
CA LEU A 175 -3.51 11.71 7.52
C LEU A 175 -3.51 13.11 8.14
N LEU A 176 -2.35 13.72 8.28
CA LEU A 176 -2.21 15.07 8.82
C LEU A 176 -2.92 16.11 7.92
N GLY A 177 -2.75 16.01 6.61
CA GLY A 177 -3.42 16.90 5.66
C GLY A 177 -4.94 16.78 5.69
N TYR A 178 -5.46 15.59 5.96
CA TYR A 178 -6.88 15.35 6.12
C TYR A 178 -7.43 15.92 7.45
N GLU A 179 -6.73 15.69 8.56
CA GLU A 179 -7.19 16.16 9.89
C GLU A 179 -7.11 17.68 10.02
N THR A 180 -6.07 18.33 9.49
CA THR A 180 -5.96 19.80 9.53
C THR A 180 -7.12 20.48 8.80
N ASN A 181 -7.67 19.85 7.75
CA ASN A 181 -8.82 20.42 7.07
C ASN A 181 -10.11 20.34 7.89
N LYS A 182 -10.32 19.25 8.64
CA LYS A 182 -11.50 19.10 9.50
C LYS A 182 -11.59 20.14 10.61
N GLN A 183 -10.47 20.71 11.03
CA GLN A 183 -10.45 21.75 12.08
C GLN A 183 -10.81 23.13 11.54
N HIS A 184 -10.80 23.32 10.22
CA HIS A 184 -11.11 24.59 9.56
C HIS A 184 -12.49 24.62 8.88
N THR A 185 -13.22 23.50 8.90
CA THR A 185 -14.63 23.38 8.45
C THR A 185 -15.57 23.25 9.64
#